data_62262b278d48ddddcaa73abe02b61827
#
_entry.id   62262b278d48ddddcaa73abe02b61827
#
_cell.length_a   1.000
_cell.length_b   1.000
_cell.length_c   1.000
_cell.angle_alpha   90.00
_cell.angle_beta   90.00
_cell.angle_gamma   90.00
#
_symmetry.space_group_name_H-M   'P 1'
#
loop_
_entity.id
_entity.type
_entity.pdbx_description
1 polymer ?
#
loop_
_entity_poly.entity_id
_entity_poly.type
_entity_poly.pdbx_seq_one_letter_code
_entity_poly.pdbx_strand_id
1 'polypeptide(L)' 'AKKVCNVAAGSALLRDEALVARILEAVVGAVDVPVTLKIRTGWCRETRNALTIARIAEASGIAALTIHGRTRNDFYE' A
#
# COMPACT_ATOMS: atom_id res chain seq x y z
N ALA A 1 9.61 16.57 -15.16
CA ALA A 1 9.13 15.81 -14.02
C ALA A 1 8.61 14.45 -14.48
N LYS A 2 8.93 13.42 -13.74
CA LYS A 2 8.48 12.09 -14.07
C LYS A 2 7.03 11.90 -13.64
N LYS A 3 6.27 11.28 -14.51
CA LYS A 3 4.90 10.94 -14.17
C LYS A 3 4.89 9.62 -13.42
N VAL A 4 4.12 9.57 -12.35
CA VAL A 4 3.89 8.35 -11.59
C VAL A 4 2.42 8.26 -11.24
N CYS A 5 1.95 7.05 -10.99
CA CYS A 5 0.60 6.82 -10.52
C CYS A 5 0.68 6.47 -9.03
N ASN A 6 0.13 7.33 -8.19
CA ASN A 6 0.16 7.11 -6.75
C ASN A 6 -1.15 6.49 -6.28
N VAL A 7 -1.03 5.32 -5.65
CA VAL A 7 -2.19 4.62 -5.09
C VAL A 7 -2.06 4.68 -3.56
N ALA A 8 -3.16 4.95 -2.90
CA ALA A 8 -3.18 4.99 -1.44
C ALA A 8 -4.18 3.97 -0.91
N ALA A 9 -3.78 3.24 0.11
CA ALA A 9 -4.64 2.26 0.76
C ALA A 9 -4.70 2.53 2.25
N GLY A 10 -5.91 2.68 2.77
CA GLY A 10 -6.14 2.85 4.20
C GLY A 10 -6.32 1.53 4.90
N SER A 11 -6.43 1.59 6.23
CA SER A 11 -6.52 0.41 7.08
C SER A 11 -7.65 -0.53 6.70
N ALA A 12 -8.80 0.02 6.34
CA ALA A 12 -9.95 -0.82 6.02
C ALA A 12 -9.69 -1.70 4.80
N LEU A 13 -9.06 -1.14 3.77
CA LEU A 13 -8.74 -1.88 2.56
C LEU A 13 -7.69 -2.95 2.83
N LEU A 14 -6.74 -2.66 3.71
CA LEU A 14 -5.65 -3.60 4.00
C LEU A 14 -6.12 -4.90 4.64
N ARG A 15 -7.35 -4.93 5.16
CA ARG A 15 -7.92 -6.15 5.73
C ARG A 15 -8.28 -7.16 4.65
N ASP A 16 -8.44 -6.73 3.43
CA ASP A 16 -8.79 -7.60 2.32
C ASP A 16 -7.61 -7.71 1.36
N GLU A 17 -6.70 -8.61 1.67
CA GLU A 17 -5.47 -8.78 0.91
C GLU A 17 -5.72 -9.19 -0.53
N ALA A 18 -6.73 -10.02 -0.76
CA ALA A 18 -7.06 -10.46 -2.10
C ALA A 18 -7.56 -9.28 -2.95
N LEU A 19 -8.33 -8.39 -2.34
CA LEU A 19 -8.83 -7.22 -3.04
C LEU A 19 -7.68 -6.25 -3.35
N VAL A 20 -6.76 -6.07 -2.40
CA VAL A 20 -5.58 -5.24 -2.63
C VAL A 20 -4.79 -5.77 -3.83
N ALA A 21 -4.57 -7.07 -3.89
CA ALA A 21 -3.84 -7.68 -5.00
C ALA A 21 -4.52 -7.39 -6.33
N ARG A 22 -5.84 -7.53 -6.39
CA ARG A 22 -6.59 -7.28 -7.62
C ARG A 22 -6.55 -5.82 -8.04
N ILE A 23 -6.65 -4.92 -7.08
CA ILE A 23 -6.59 -3.49 -7.38
C ILE A 23 -5.21 -3.13 -7.93
N LEU A 24 -4.15 -3.59 -7.29
CA LEU A 24 -2.80 -3.28 -7.72
C LEU A 24 -2.51 -3.86 -9.10
N GLU A 25 -2.92 -5.08 -9.36
CA GLU A 25 -2.74 -5.69 -10.68
C GLU A 25 -3.49 -4.90 -11.76
N ALA A 26 -4.71 -4.47 -11.45
CA ALA A 26 -5.50 -3.71 -12.40
C ALA A 26 -4.87 -2.35 -12.69
N VAL A 27 -4.38 -1.66 -11.66
CA VAL A 27 -3.76 -0.35 -11.84
C VAL A 27 -2.45 -0.47 -12.62
N VAL A 28 -1.60 -1.41 -12.22
CA VAL A 28 -0.31 -1.60 -12.89
C VAL A 28 -0.52 -1.96 -14.37
N GLY A 29 -1.53 -2.76 -14.66
CA GLY A 29 -1.83 -3.16 -16.04
C GLY A 29 -2.48 -2.05 -16.87
N ALA A 30 -3.08 -1.06 -16.21
CA ALA A 30 -3.82 -0.02 -16.91
C ALA A 30 -2.99 1.21 -17.28
N VAL A 31 -1.81 1.38 -16.68
CA VAL A 31 -1.00 2.58 -16.89
C VAL A 31 0.40 2.22 -17.39
N ASP A 32 1.02 3.16 -18.12
CA ASP A 32 2.37 2.97 -18.64
C ASP A 32 3.42 3.66 -17.80
N VAL A 33 3.03 4.18 -16.66
CA VAL A 33 3.93 4.89 -15.77
C VAL A 33 4.16 4.05 -14.51
N PRO A 34 5.25 4.29 -13.78
CA PRO A 34 5.47 3.58 -12.51
C PRO A 34 4.31 3.82 -11.56
N VAL A 35 3.93 2.76 -10.86
CA VAL A 35 2.87 2.83 -9.85
C VAL A 35 3.50 2.74 -8.49
N THR A 36 3.14 3.65 -7.59
CA THR A 36 3.60 3.64 -6.21
C THR A 36 2.42 3.39 -5.30
N LEU A 37 2.69 2.75 -4.17
CA LEU A 37 1.65 2.44 -3.19
C LEU A 37 2.01 3.05 -1.84
N LYS A 38 1.07 3.80 -1.28
CA LYS A 38 1.20 4.31 0.08
C LYS A 38 0.18 3.63 0.96
N ILE A 39 0.65 3.03 2.04
CA ILE A 39 -0.19 2.33 2.99
C ILE A 39 -0.25 3.11 4.28
N ARG A 40 -1.44 3.29 4.82
CA ARG A 40 -1.64 3.83 6.15
C ARG A 40 -2.10 2.72 7.07
N THR A 41 -1.33 2.46 8.10
CA THR A 41 -1.72 1.51 9.13
C THR A 41 -2.08 2.32 10.38
N GLY A 42 -3.35 2.39 10.71
CA GLY A 42 -3.79 3.20 11.84
C GLY A 42 -3.51 2.57 13.19
N TRP A 43 -3.28 1.26 13.22
CA TRP A 43 -3.14 0.51 14.46
C TRP A 43 -1.95 -0.42 14.41
N CYS A 44 -1.36 -0.69 15.57
CA CYS A 44 -0.19 -1.56 15.66
C CYS A 44 -0.42 -2.95 15.10
N ARG A 45 -1.61 -3.53 15.33
CA ARG A 45 -1.91 -4.87 14.84
C ARG A 45 -1.94 -4.95 13.32
N GLU A 46 -2.20 -3.84 12.67
CA GLU A 46 -2.25 -3.80 11.21
C GLU A 46 -0.86 -3.80 10.58
N THR A 47 0.18 -3.51 11.36
CA THR A 47 1.54 -3.58 10.84
C THR A 47 1.95 -5.01 10.55
N ARG A 48 1.32 -6.00 11.18
CA ARG A 48 1.57 -7.40 10.85
C ARG A 48 1.19 -7.70 9.41
N ASN A 49 0.11 -7.06 8.96
CA ASN A 49 -0.39 -7.23 7.62
C ASN A 49 0.43 -6.47 6.60
N ALA A 50 1.14 -5.43 7.02
CA ALA A 50 1.91 -4.60 6.12
C ALA A 50 2.96 -5.39 5.35
N LEU A 51 3.58 -6.38 5.99
CA LEU A 51 4.58 -7.20 5.32
C LEU A 51 3.97 -8.05 4.22
N THR A 52 2.80 -8.62 4.46
CA THR A 52 2.07 -9.38 3.44
C THR A 52 1.67 -8.47 2.30
N ILE A 53 1.17 -7.28 2.60
CA ILE A 53 0.79 -6.29 1.57
C ILE A 53 2.02 -5.86 0.77
N ALA A 54 3.16 -5.69 1.42
CA ALA A 54 4.39 -5.34 0.72
C ALA A 54 4.78 -6.42 -0.30
N ARG A 55 4.63 -7.68 0.07
CA ARG A 55 4.91 -8.78 -0.85
C ARG A 55 3.94 -8.83 -2.02
N ILE A 56 2.68 -8.56 -1.74
CA ILE A 56 1.66 -8.46 -2.78
C ILE A 56 2.00 -7.33 -3.74
N ALA A 57 2.37 -6.17 -3.20
CA ALA A 57 2.73 -5.02 -4.02
C ALA A 57 3.91 -5.33 -4.93
N GLU A 58 4.95 -5.94 -4.38
CA GLU A 58 6.12 -6.32 -5.15
C GLU A 58 5.74 -7.28 -6.27
N ALA A 59 4.96 -8.29 -5.96
CA ALA A 59 4.52 -9.28 -6.94
C ALA A 59 3.62 -8.66 -8.01
N SER A 60 2.90 -7.60 -7.69
CA SER A 60 2.00 -6.92 -8.63
C SER A 60 2.73 -5.93 -9.53
N GLY A 61 4.00 -5.67 -9.30
CA GLY A 61 4.78 -4.77 -10.14
C GLY A 61 4.81 -3.33 -9.65
N ILE A 62 4.57 -3.10 -8.38
CA ILE A 62 4.64 -1.76 -7.77
C ILE A 62 6.09 -1.31 -7.74
N ALA A 63 6.34 -0.07 -8.16
CA ALA A 63 7.69 0.48 -8.26
C ALA A 63 8.23 0.96 -6.91
N ALA A 64 7.38 1.43 -6.03
CA ALA A 64 7.79 1.91 -4.72
C ALA A 64 6.65 1.76 -3.73
N LEU A 65 6.99 1.45 -2.49
CA LEU A 65 6.03 1.27 -1.41
C LEU A 65 6.40 2.16 -0.24
N THR A 66 5.44 2.91 0.26
CA THR A 66 5.61 3.71 1.47
C THR A 66 4.63 3.20 2.52
N ILE A 67 5.14 2.89 3.70
CA ILE A 67 4.32 2.45 4.80
C ILE A 67 4.32 3.54 5.87
N HIS A 68 3.15 4.05 6.17
CA HIS A 68 2.99 5.08 7.18
C HIS A 68 2.25 4.46 8.37
N GLY A 69 3.00 3.98 9.32
CA GLY A 69 2.49 3.22 10.46
C GLY A 69 2.18 4.04 11.70
N ARG A 70 1.92 5.33 11.54
CA ARG A 70 1.66 6.19 12.68
C ARG A 70 0.25 5.99 13.23
N THR A 71 0.16 5.77 14.53
CA THR A 71 -1.11 5.77 15.25
C THR A 71 -1.25 7.07 16.00
N ARG A 72 -2.43 7.32 16.56
CA ARG A 72 -2.63 8.52 17.36
C ARG A 72 -1.69 8.55 18.56
N ASN A 73 -1.43 7.39 19.13
CA ASN A 73 -0.54 7.29 20.29
C ASN A 73 0.90 7.66 19.96
N ASP A 74 1.29 7.53 18.73
CA ASP A 74 2.65 7.81 18.31
C ASP A 74 3.00 9.29 18.45
N PHE A 75 2.00 10.15 18.53
CA PHE A 75 2.24 11.57 18.69
C PHE A 75 2.77 11.93 20.09
N TYR A 76 2.62 11.03 21.02
CA TYR A 76 2.95 11.30 22.42
C TYR A 76 4.19 10.54 22.90
N GLU A 77 4.85 9.90 21.99
CA GLU A 77 6.04 9.13 22.28
C GLU A 77 7.31 9.96 22.32
#